data_73138c61d8365b4a691e28307e9ae33a
#
_entry.id   73138c61d8365b4a691e28307e9ae33a
#
_cell.length_a   1.000
_cell.length_b   1.000
_cell.length_c   1.000
_cell.angle_alpha   90.00
_cell.angle_beta   90.00
_cell.angle_gamma   90.00
#
_symmetry.space_group_name_H-M   'P 1'
#
loop_
_entity.id
_entity.type
_entity.pdbx_description
1 polymer ?
#
loop_
_entity_poly.entity_id
_entity_poly.type
_entity_poly.pdbx_seq_one_letter_code
_entity_poly.pdbx_strand_id
1 'polypeptide(L)'
;MLGEGTLAVASTIAAVAGIALVTQCSLPSIGAVENLSWGVYYDSWAHATANKAAAFVLGGGALLEQLGLPSNLAKTLMAVLVISFAATTLDTATRIQRFIISEIGSALNFKPLCNRYGATLMAVIPAVMLTLWSVPDPVSGTMKQTAWVLWPLFGASNQMLAALTLMVLTLYFWQCKKPILPIFIPMLFIMLITFIALIIKAQSFYYQGNTLLFSINLIMIGLIIWMIFEGMLIVKGRFISKK
;
A
#
# COMPACT_ATOMS: atom_id res chain seq x y z
N MET A 1 0.77 -11.92 15.90
CA MET A 1 0.15 -11.84 14.55
C MET A 1 -1.37 -11.68 14.56
N LEU A 2 -2.16 -12.60 15.14
CA LEU A 2 -3.63 -12.42 15.20
C LEU A 2 -4.04 -11.18 16.01
N GLY A 3 -3.41 -10.92 17.15
CA GLY A 3 -3.70 -9.75 17.99
C GLY A 3 -3.39 -8.40 17.34
N GLU A 4 -2.33 -8.31 16.56
CA GLU A 4 -1.97 -7.08 15.83
C GLU A 4 -2.97 -6.76 14.71
N GLY A 5 -3.39 -7.78 13.95
CA GLY A 5 -4.40 -7.62 12.92
C GLY A 5 -5.76 -7.20 13.47
N THR A 6 -6.19 -7.81 14.58
CA THR A 6 -7.48 -7.45 15.23
C THR A 6 -7.45 -6.04 15.81
N LEU A 7 -6.34 -5.63 16.44
CA LEU A 7 -6.17 -4.26 16.94
C LEU A 7 -6.15 -3.23 15.81
N ALA A 8 -5.46 -3.51 14.69
CA ALA A 8 -5.44 -2.63 13.53
C ALA A 8 -6.84 -2.45 12.92
N VAL A 9 -7.60 -3.54 12.76
CA VAL A 9 -8.98 -3.48 12.25
C VAL A 9 -9.88 -2.74 13.24
N ALA A 10 -9.82 -3.03 14.53
CA ALA A 10 -10.63 -2.37 15.54
C ALA A 10 -10.34 -0.87 15.63
N SER A 11 -9.07 -0.46 15.60
CA SER A 11 -8.68 0.96 15.61
C SER A 11 -9.13 1.69 14.35
N THR A 12 -9.05 1.03 13.19
CA THR A 12 -9.54 1.60 11.93
C THR A 12 -11.05 1.79 11.95
N ILE A 13 -11.81 0.79 12.40
CA ILE A 13 -13.27 0.88 12.53
C ILE A 13 -13.65 2.00 13.50
N ALA A 14 -12.97 2.08 14.65
CA ALA A 14 -13.22 3.12 15.64
C ALA A 14 -12.94 4.53 15.07
N ALA A 15 -11.83 4.72 14.35
CA ALA A 15 -11.52 5.99 13.72
C ALA A 15 -12.51 6.37 12.63
N VAL A 16 -12.96 5.38 11.83
CA VAL A 16 -13.99 5.58 10.80
C VAL A 16 -15.34 5.96 11.41
N ALA A 17 -15.74 5.30 12.49
CA ALA A 17 -16.96 5.66 13.21
C ALA A 17 -16.88 7.05 13.85
N GLY A 18 -15.69 7.42 14.35
CA GLY A 18 -15.43 8.72 14.97
C GLY A 18 -15.61 9.91 14.04
N ILE A 19 -15.57 9.71 12.73
CA ILE A 19 -15.75 10.81 11.76
C ILE A 19 -17.12 11.48 11.88
N ALA A 20 -18.14 10.72 12.27
CA ALA A 20 -19.49 11.26 12.51
C ALA A 20 -19.56 12.21 13.73
N LEU A 21 -18.55 12.20 14.58
CA LEU A 21 -18.43 13.07 15.76
C LEU A 21 -17.67 14.35 15.50
N VAL A 22 -17.10 14.50 14.29
CA VAL A 22 -16.31 15.69 13.93
C VAL A 22 -17.22 16.86 13.64
N THR A 23 -17.29 17.82 14.56
CA THR A 23 -18.16 18.98 14.43
C THR A 23 -17.52 20.13 13.63
N GLN A 24 -16.21 20.31 13.71
CA GLN A 24 -15.48 21.34 12.96
C GLN A 24 -14.12 20.82 12.51
N CYS A 25 -13.84 20.94 11.23
CA CYS A 25 -12.53 20.64 10.68
C CYS A 25 -12.23 21.51 9.46
N SER A 26 -10.94 21.64 9.15
CA SER A 26 -10.46 22.24 7.91
C SER A 26 -9.70 21.16 7.13
N LEU A 27 -10.16 20.85 5.95
CA LEU A 27 -9.54 19.89 5.06
C LEU A 27 -8.87 20.62 3.89
N PRO A 28 -7.64 20.24 3.49
CA PRO A 28 -6.89 20.93 2.44
C PRO A 28 -7.63 21.08 1.10
N SER A 29 -8.52 20.15 0.78
CA SER A 29 -9.22 20.13 -0.50
C SER A 29 -10.66 20.64 -0.43
N ILE A 30 -11.27 20.72 0.76
CA ILE A 30 -12.69 21.07 0.96
C ILE A 30 -12.81 22.39 1.71
N GLY A 31 -11.78 22.80 2.45
CA GLY A 31 -11.81 23.98 3.30
C GLY A 31 -12.40 23.72 4.69
N ALA A 32 -12.96 24.75 5.31
CA ALA A 32 -13.62 24.63 6.61
C ALA A 32 -14.99 23.96 6.44
N VAL A 33 -15.23 22.91 7.23
CA VAL A 33 -16.46 22.13 7.21
C VAL A 33 -17.03 22.07 8.61
N GLU A 34 -18.31 22.36 8.73
CA GLU A 34 -19.12 22.09 9.91
C GLU A 34 -19.82 20.74 9.74
N ASN A 35 -19.67 19.86 10.76
CA ASN A 35 -20.24 18.52 10.76
C ASN A 35 -19.77 17.65 9.58
N LEU A 36 -18.55 17.14 9.70
CA LEU A 36 -17.99 16.24 8.70
C LEU A 36 -18.81 14.95 8.62
N SER A 37 -19.23 14.62 7.41
CA SER A 37 -19.92 13.37 7.11
C SER A 37 -19.20 12.63 5.98
N TRP A 38 -19.47 11.36 5.84
CA TRP A 38 -18.93 10.58 4.73
C TRP A 38 -19.42 11.10 3.37
N GLY A 39 -20.62 11.67 3.30
CA GLY A 39 -21.13 12.33 2.09
C GLY A 39 -20.29 13.53 1.68
N VAL A 40 -19.85 14.35 2.63
CA VAL A 40 -18.96 15.49 2.38
C VAL A 40 -17.55 15.03 2.06
N TYR A 41 -17.02 14.01 2.77
CA TYR A 41 -15.68 13.48 2.54
C TYR A 41 -15.53 12.82 1.17
N TYR A 42 -16.56 12.10 0.70
CA TYR A 42 -16.61 11.41 -0.58
C TYR A 42 -17.46 12.12 -1.62
N ASP A 43 -17.76 13.40 -1.47
CA ASP A 43 -18.47 14.20 -2.46
C ASP A 43 -17.82 14.11 -3.85
N SER A 44 -16.49 14.11 -3.87
CA SER A 44 -15.73 13.74 -5.06
C SER A 44 -14.57 12.79 -4.72
N TRP A 45 -14.22 11.95 -5.69
CA TRP A 45 -13.05 11.07 -5.52
C TRP A 45 -11.74 11.85 -5.36
N ALA A 46 -11.68 13.06 -5.91
CA ALA A 46 -10.55 13.98 -5.75
C ALA A 46 -10.40 14.43 -4.29
N HIS A 47 -11.48 14.75 -3.60
CA HIS A 47 -11.49 15.13 -2.18
C HIS A 47 -11.01 13.97 -1.30
N ALA A 48 -11.56 12.78 -1.48
CA ALA A 48 -11.15 11.59 -0.73
C ALA A 48 -9.66 11.24 -0.91
N THR A 49 -9.14 11.36 -2.14
CA THR A 49 -7.73 11.09 -2.41
C THR A 49 -6.78 12.17 -1.91
N ALA A 50 -7.22 13.42 -1.81
CA ALA A 50 -6.41 14.52 -1.26
C ALA A 50 -6.26 14.42 0.27
N ASN A 51 -7.27 13.89 0.97
CA ASN A 51 -7.34 13.86 2.43
C ASN A 51 -7.06 12.49 3.06
N LYS A 52 -6.32 11.63 2.39
CA LYS A 52 -6.08 10.19 2.68
C LYS A 52 -5.98 9.79 4.17
N ALA A 53 -5.13 10.45 4.94
CA ALA A 53 -4.91 10.15 6.35
C ALA A 53 -5.77 11.00 7.31
N ALA A 54 -6.38 12.07 6.80
CA ALA A 54 -7.11 13.03 7.62
C ALA A 54 -8.32 12.38 8.31
N ALA A 55 -9.04 11.51 7.62
CA ALA A 55 -10.18 10.80 8.18
C ALA A 55 -9.82 10.02 9.45
N PHE A 56 -8.67 9.33 9.46
CA PHE A 56 -8.21 8.57 10.61
C PHE A 56 -7.84 9.50 11.78
N VAL A 57 -7.11 10.56 11.51
CA VAL A 57 -6.67 11.53 12.53
C VAL A 57 -7.87 12.28 13.12
N LEU A 58 -8.78 12.75 12.28
CA LEU A 58 -9.96 13.50 12.72
C LEU A 58 -10.95 12.59 13.47
N GLY A 59 -11.27 11.42 12.93
CA GLY A 59 -12.19 10.48 13.56
C GLY A 59 -11.65 9.94 14.89
N GLY A 60 -10.40 9.52 14.93
CA GLY A 60 -9.74 9.09 16.15
C GLY A 60 -9.61 10.24 17.17
N GLY A 61 -9.30 11.45 16.71
CA GLY A 61 -9.28 12.65 17.55
C GLY A 61 -10.64 12.94 18.17
N ALA A 62 -11.72 12.89 17.39
CA ALA A 62 -13.08 13.11 17.87
C ALA A 62 -13.52 12.09 18.93
N LEU A 63 -13.10 10.81 18.78
CA LEU A 63 -13.33 9.81 19.82
C LEU A 63 -12.58 10.13 21.12
N LEU A 64 -11.34 10.62 21.04
CA LEU A 64 -10.59 11.05 22.24
C LEU A 64 -11.20 12.31 22.88
N GLU A 65 -11.78 13.21 22.09
CA GLU A 65 -12.54 14.37 22.58
C GLU A 65 -13.75 13.93 23.42
N GLN A 66 -14.47 12.89 23.00
CA GLN A 66 -15.57 12.33 23.79
C GLN A 66 -15.12 11.73 25.13
N LEU A 67 -13.85 11.35 25.26
CA LEU A 67 -13.24 10.90 26.51
C LEU A 67 -12.77 12.07 27.40
N GLY A 68 -13.02 13.32 27.00
CA GLY A 68 -12.71 14.52 27.77
C GLY A 68 -11.37 15.17 27.45
N LEU A 69 -10.67 14.76 26.38
CA LEU A 69 -9.45 15.45 25.97
C LEU A 69 -9.76 16.75 25.19
N PRO A 70 -8.97 17.81 25.37
CA PRO A 70 -9.07 19.01 24.53
C PRO A 70 -8.83 18.69 23.05
N SER A 71 -9.61 19.28 22.13
CA SER A 71 -9.60 18.98 20.69
C SER A 71 -8.19 19.03 20.06
N ASN A 72 -7.42 20.07 20.37
CA ASN A 72 -6.07 20.20 19.83
C ASN A 72 -5.14 19.07 20.32
N LEU A 73 -5.24 18.69 21.59
CA LEU A 73 -4.45 17.60 22.15
C LEU A 73 -4.84 16.27 21.56
N ALA A 74 -6.13 16.00 21.43
CA ALA A 74 -6.68 14.75 20.86
C ALA A 74 -6.19 14.55 19.41
N LYS A 75 -6.32 15.57 18.56
CA LYS A 75 -5.83 15.54 17.18
C LYS A 75 -4.32 15.40 17.09
N THR A 76 -3.57 16.08 17.95
CA THR A 76 -2.11 15.97 18.00
C THR A 76 -1.66 14.56 18.40
N LEU A 77 -2.28 13.96 19.41
CA LEU A 77 -1.98 12.60 19.83
C LEU A 77 -2.23 11.58 18.70
N MET A 78 -3.35 11.71 17.99
CA MET A 78 -3.64 10.85 16.84
C MET A 78 -2.65 11.06 15.69
N ALA A 79 -2.24 12.30 15.41
CA ALA A 79 -1.24 12.59 14.40
C ALA A 79 0.12 11.97 14.76
N VAL A 80 0.56 12.13 16.02
CA VAL A 80 1.81 11.55 16.53
C VAL A 80 1.77 10.03 16.45
N LEU A 81 0.64 9.39 16.79
CA LEU A 81 0.46 7.95 16.66
C LEU A 81 0.65 7.49 15.21
N VAL A 82 0.02 8.16 14.25
CA VAL A 82 0.17 7.83 12.81
C VAL A 82 1.61 8.01 12.35
N ILE A 83 2.27 9.12 12.74
CA ILE A 83 3.67 9.38 12.38
C ILE A 83 4.60 8.33 12.99
N SER A 84 4.40 7.97 14.25
CA SER A 84 5.20 6.95 14.93
C SER A 84 5.06 5.58 14.26
N PHE A 85 3.82 5.21 13.90
CA PHE A 85 3.55 3.98 13.17
C PHE A 85 4.19 3.97 11.78
N ALA A 86 4.09 5.08 11.05
CA ALA A 86 4.76 5.24 9.75
C ALA A 86 6.28 5.15 9.87
N ALA A 87 6.88 5.76 10.90
CA ALA A 87 8.33 5.72 11.13
C ALA A 87 8.84 4.30 11.41
N THR A 88 8.13 3.52 12.25
CA THR A 88 8.49 2.12 12.53
C THR A 88 8.36 1.23 11.29
N THR A 89 7.32 1.46 10.48
CA THR A 89 7.13 0.76 9.20
C THR A 89 8.24 1.10 8.22
N LEU A 90 8.63 2.37 8.13
CA LEU A 90 9.73 2.83 7.26
C LEU A 90 11.07 2.18 7.63
N ASP A 91 11.39 2.08 8.93
CA ASP A 91 12.61 1.40 9.40
C ASP A 91 12.61 -0.07 8.97
N THR A 92 11.51 -0.78 9.19
CA THR A 92 11.37 -2.19 8.80
C THR A 92 11.46 -2.38 7.28
N ALA A 93 10.77 -1.55 6.51
CA ALA A 93 10.80 -1.58 5.04
C ALA A 93 12.22 -1.34 4.50
N THR A 94 12.95 -0.37 5.05
CA THR A 94 14.33 -0.07 4.67
C THR A 94 15.26 -1.25 4.96
N ARG A 95 15.08 -1.94 6.09
CA ARG A 95 15.87 -3.15 6.43
C ARG A 95 15.61 -4.28 5.45
N ILE A 96 14.36 -4.54 5.09
CA ILE A 96 13.98 -5.58 4.12
C ILE A 96 14.53 -5.24 2.74
N GLN A 97 14.35 -4.01 2.27
CA GLN A 97 14.89 -3.55 0.99
C GLN A 97 16.41 -3.71 0.91
N ARG A 98 17.13 -3.28 1.96
CA ARG A 98 18.59 -3.45 2.05
C ARG A 98 18.97 -4.92 1.92
N PHE A 99 18.25 -5.83 2.60
CA PHE A 99 18.53 -7.27 2.54
C PHE A 99 18.35 -7.80 1.11
N ILE A 100 17.22 -7.48 0.47
CA ILE A 100 16.92 -7.88 -0.91
C ILE A 100 17.99 -7.35 -1.89
N ILE A 101 18.35 -6.06 -1.76
CA ILE A 101 19.38 -5.44 -2.62
C ILE A 101 20.74 -6.12 -2.44
N SER A 102 21.10 -6.47 -1.20
CA SER A 102 22.33 -7.19 -0.91
C SER A 102 22.35 -8.59 -1.50
N GLU A 103 21.22 -9.32 -1.46
CA GLU A 103 21.11 -10.63 -2.10
C GLU A 103 21.19 -10.54 -3.63
N ILE A 104 20.51 -9.58 -4.25
CA ILE A 104 20.61 -9.32 -5.69
C ILE A 104 22.05 -8.97 -6.05
N GLY A 105 22.70 -8.12 -5.26
CA GLY A 105 24.11 -7.77 -5.44
C GLY A 105 25.03 -8.98 -5.42
N SER A 106 24.78 -9.90 -4.49
CA SER A 106 25.53 -11.16 -4.37
C SER A 106 25.28 -12.08 -5.59
N ALA A 107 24.04 -12.20 -6.04
CA ALA A 107 23.69 -13.00 -7.20
C ALA A 107 24.28 -12.47 -8.51
N LEU A 108 24.38 -11.14 -8.63
CA LEU A 108 24.99 -10.44 -9.78
C LEU A 108 26.51 -10.25 -9.66
N ASN A 109 27.14 -10.71 -8.56
CA ASN A 109 28.57 -10.48 -8.26
C ASN A 109 28.96 -8.99 -8.23
N PHE A 110 28.03 -8.09 -7.89
CA PHE A 110 28.28 -6.65 -7.86
C PHE A 110 28.63 -6.18 -6.44
N LYS A 111 29.96 -6.17 -6.15
CA LYS A 111 30.53 -5.87 -4.83
C LYS A 111 29.98 -4.63 -4.10
N PRO A 112 29.70 -3.47 -4.75
CA PRO A 112 29.13 -2.31 -4.05
C PRO A 112 27.78 -2.56 -3.40
N LEU A 113 26.92 -3.40 -3.98
CA LEU A 113 25.59 -3.74 -3.41
C LEU A 113 25.66 -4.81 -2.32
N CYS A 114 26.76 -5.59 -2.27
CA CYS A 114 26.97 -6.57 -1.18
C CYS A 114 27.35 -5.88 0.14
N ASN A 115 27.82 -4.62 0.08
CA ASN A 115 28.17 -3.86 1.27
C ASN A 115 26.91 -3.27 1.92
N ARG A 116 26.83 -3.34 3.26
CA ARG A 116 25.74 -2.80 4.07
C ARG A 116 25.42 -1.33 3.74
N TYR A 117 26.44 -0.50 3.56
CA TYR A 117 26.25 0.93 3.24
C TYR A 117 25.75 1.15 1.82
N GLY A 118 26.32 0.46 0.83
CA GLY A 118 25.88 0.54 -0.57
C GLY A 118 24.45 0.09 -0.76
N ALA A 119 24.06 -1.04 -0.16
CA ALA A 119 22.67 -1.53 -0.21
C ALA A 119 21.70 -0.57 0.49
N THR A 120 22.10 0.05 1.62
CA THR A 120 21.26 1.04 2.31
C THR A 120 21.08 2.31 1.47
N LEU A 121 22.16 2.84 0.87
CA LEU A 121 22.07 4.00 -0.01
C LEU A 121 21.17 3.73 -1.21
N MET A 122 21.29 2.56 -1.83
CA MET A 122 20.44 2.17 -2.96
C MET A 122 18.96 1.99 -2.57
N ALA A 123 18.68 1.64 -1.32
CA ALA A 123 17.31 1.57 -0.80
C ALA A 123 16.73 2.96 -0.50
N VAL A 124 17.52 3.86 0.09
CA VAL A 124 17.06 5.14 0.62
C VAL A 124 17.04 6.24 -0.43
N ILE A 125 18.06 6.34 -1.29
CA ILE A 125 18.18 7.44 -2.26
C ILE A 125 16.97 7.54 -3.19
N PRO A 126 16.46 6.46 -3.82
CA PRO A 126 15.27 6.55 -4.65
C PRO A 126 14.03 7.02 -3.88
N ALA A 127 13.86 6.57 -2.64
CA ALA A 127 12.73 6.99 -1.80
C ALA A 127 12.79 8.49 -1.46
N VAL A 128 13.97 9.00 -1.12
CA VAL A 128 14.21 10.43 -0.89
C VAL A 128 13.96 11.24 -2.16
N MET A 129 14.47 10.77 -3.31
CA MET A 129 14.23 11.43 -4.59
C MET A 129 12.74 11.52 -4.91
N LEU A 130 11.99 10.44 -4.74
CA LEU A 130 10.54 10.43 -4.96
C LEU A 130 9.78 11.36 -4.00
N THR A 131 10.31 11.59 -2.82
CA THR A 131 9.70 12.49 -1.83
C THR A 131 9.99 13.96 -2.11
N LEU A 132 11.21 14.27 -2.56
CA LEU A 132 11.64 15.64 -2.84
C LEU A 132 11.23 16.11 -4.24
N TRP A 133 11.04 15.20 -5.17
CA TRP A 133 10.64 15.53 -6.53
C TRP A 133 9.15 15.77 -6.61
N SER A 134 8.76 16.90 -7.21
CA SER A 134 7.35 17.24 -7.44
C SER A 134 7.01 17.10 -8.92
N VAL A 135 5.87 16.47 -9.18
CA VAL A 135 5.31 16.31 -10.53
C VAL A 135 3.88 16.84 -10.57
N PRO A 136 3.38 17.29 -11.71
CA PRO A 136 1.98 17.65 -11.84
C PRO A 136 1.10 16.43 -11.60
N ASP A 137 0.12 16.56 -10.71
CA ASP A 137 -0.88 15.53 -10.47
C ASP A 137 -1.84 15.46 -11.66
N PRO A 138 -1.97 14.31 -12.32
CA PRO A 138 -2.82 14.17 -13.52
C PRO A 138 -4.30 14.42 -13.24
N VAL A 139 -4.76 14.37 -11.97
CA VAL A 139 -6.16 14.58 -11.59
C VAL A 139 -6.46 16.05 -11.27
N SER A 140 -5.57 16.71 -10.55
CA SER A 140 -5.79 18.09 -10.05
C SER A 140 -4.97 19.15 -10.79
N GLY A 141 -4.01 18.76 -11.62
CA GLY A 141 -3.07 19.67 -12.30
C GLY A 141 -2.11 20.42 -11.36
N THR A 142 -2.24 20.24 -10.06
CA THR A 142 -1.37 20.89 -9.07
C THR A 142 -0.07 20.12 -8.88
N MET A 143 1.03 20.84 -8.57
CA MET A 143 2.30 20.19 -8.25
C MET A 143 2.18 19.42 -6.94
N LYS A 144 2.41 18.11 -6.99
CA LYS A 144 2.45 17.22 -5.82
C LYS A 144 3.75 16.43 -5.79
N GLN A 145 4.17 16.06 -4.59
CA GLN A 145 5.32 15.16 -4.43
C GLN A 145 5.04 13.84 -5.15
N THR A 146 6.02 13.33 -5.88
CA THR A 146 5.90 12.12 -6.71
C THR A 146 5.43 10.90 -5.88
N ALA A 147 5.83 10.82 -4.62
CA ALA A 147 5.39 9.77 -3.71
C ALA A 147 3.85 9.71 -3.57
N TRP A 148 3.17 10.85 -3.55
CA TRP A 148 1.71 10.91 -3.50
C TRP A 148 1.04 10.56 -4.84
N VAL A 149 1.69 10.88 -5.94
CA VAL A 149 1.20 10.50 -7.28
C VAL A 149 1.28 8.97 -7.48
N LEU A 150 2.25 8.31 -6.85
CA LEU A 150 2.39 6.84 -6.87
C LEU A 150 1.40 6.11 -5.96
N TRP A 151 0.69 6.81 -5.08
CA TRP A 151 -0.23 6.19 -4.11
C TRP A 151 -1.26 5.22 -4.71
N PRO A 152 -1.86 5.46 -5.88
CA PRO A 152 -2.81 4.51 -6.48
C PRO A 152 -2.18 3.16 -6.84
N LEU A 153 -0.88 3.13 -7.14
CA LEU A 153 -0.14 1.90 -7.45
C LEU A 153 0.26 1.14 -6.18
N PHE A 154 0.40 1.84 -5.04
CA PHE A 154 0.73 1.22 -3.76
C PHE A 154 -0.32 0.18 -3.33
N GLY A 155 -1.60 0.48 -3.47
CA GLY A 155 -2.68 -0.46 -3.19
C GLY A 155 -2.60 -1.72 -4.05
N ALA A 156 -2.36 -1.57 -5.35
CA ALA A 156 -2.23 -2.68 -6.29
C ALA A 156 -0.98 -3.54 -6.01
N SER A 157 0.17 -2.92 -5.69
CA SER A 157 1.38 -3.65 -5.33
C SER A 157 1.24 -4.44 -4.03
N ASN A 158 0.54 -3.88 -3.04
CA ASN A 158 0.26 -4.57 -1.79
C ASN A 158 -0.65 -5.80 -2.00
N GLN A 159 -1.70 -5.66 -2.83
CA GLN A 159 -2.55 -6.79 -3.21
C GLN A 159 -1.79 -7.86 -3.99
N MET A 160 -0.89 -7.46 -4.90
CA MET A 160 -0.02 -8.38 -5.64
C MET A 160 0.89 -9.17 -4.69
N LEU A 161 1.47 -8.52 -3.69
CA LEU A 161 2.29 -9.17 -2.68
C LEU A 161 1.47 -10.17 -1.84
N ALA A 162 0.25 -9.83 -1.48
CA ALA A 162 -0.67 -10.73 -0.79
C ALA A 162 -1.00 -11.96 -1.66
N ALA A 163 -1.30 -11.78 -2.96
CA ALA A 163 -1.54 -12.87 -3.89
C ALA A 163 -0.32 -13.80 -4.02
N LEU A 164 0.89 -13.23 -4.12
CA LEU A 164 2.15 -13.98 -4.15
C LEU A 164 2.34 -14.82 -2.88
N THR A 165 2.11 -14.21 -1.72
CA THR A 165 2.23 -14.90 -0.43
C THR A 165 1.25 -16.06 -0.32
N LEU A 166 -0.01 -15.86 -0.72
CA LEU A 166 -1.02 -16.91 -0.76
C LEU A 166 -0.69 -18.01 -1.77
N MET A 167 -0.07 -17.67 -2.90
CA MET A 167 0.40 -18.64 -3.88
C MET A 167 1.50 -19.54 -3.30
N VAL A 168 2.52 -18.94 -2.68
CA VAL A 168 3.60 -19.70 -2.03
C VAL A 168 3.04 -20.60 -0.94
N LEU A 169 2.10 -20.08 -0.14
CA LEU A 169 1.45 -20.85 0.92
C LEU A 169 0.61 -22.00 0.37
N THR A 170 -0.12 -21.79 -0.73
CA THR A 170 -0.90 -22.84 -1.43
C THR A 170 0.02 -23.95 -1.93
N LEU A 171 1.15 -23.60 -2.54
CA LEU A 171 2.14 -24.57 -3.01
C LEU A 171 2.77 -25.36 -1.85
N TYR A 172 3.04 -24.69 -0.73
CA TYR A 172 3.55 -25.35 0.48
C TYR A 172 2.53 -26.32 1.08
N PHE A 173 1.26 -25.93 1.25
CA PHE A 173 0.19 -26.80 1.77
C PHE A 173 -0.03 -27.99 0.86
N TRP A 174 0.05 -27.79 -0.45
CA TRP A 174 -0.04 -28.88 -1.41
C TRP A 174 1.12 -29.87 -1.23
N GLN A 175 2.35 -29.38 -0.99
CA GLN A 175 3.49 -30.25 -0.69
C GLN A 175 3.28 -31.07 0.59
N CYS A 176 2.70 -30.44 1.60
CA CYS A 176 2.39 -31.09 2.89
C CYS A 176 1.15 -31.97 2.85
N LYS A 177 0.49 -32.15 1.69
CA LYS A 177 -0.78 -32.91 1.52
C LYS A 177 -1.90 -32.38 2.43
N LYS A 178 -1.90 -31.08 2.74
CA LYS A 178 -2.95 -30.41 3.53
C LYS A 178 -4.05 -29.85 2.61
N PRO A 179 -5.27 -29.57 3.13
CA PRO A 179 -6.33 -28.98 2.33
C PRO A 179 -5.90 -27.58 1.83
N ILE A 180 -5.91 -27.39 0.52
CA ILE A 180 -5.47 -26.16 -0.16
C ILE A 180 -6.61 -25.18 -0.43
N LEU A 181 -7.85 -25.65 -0.51
CA LEU A 181 -9.03 -24.87 -0.90
C LEU A 181 -9.20 -23.55 -0.11
N PRO A 182 -9.05 -23.53 1.24
CA PRO A 182 -9.23 -22.31 2.02
C PRO A 182 -8.24 -21.19 1.69
N ILE A 183 -7.07 -21.53 1.11
CA ILE A 183 -6.01 -20.59 0.75
C ILE A 183 -6.06 -20.29 -0.74
N PHE A 184 -6.38 -21.29 -1.56
CA PHE A 184 -6.43 -21.18 -3.01
C PHE A 184 -7.55 -20.24 -3.49
N ILE A 185 -8.74 -20.33 -2.89
CA ILE A 185 -9.89 -19.48 -3.28
C ILE A 185 -9.61 -18.00 -3.05
N PRO A 186 -9.17 -17.54 -1.86
CA PRO A 186 -8.79 -16.14 -1.64
C PRO A 186 -7.63 -15.70 -2.53
N MET A 187 -6.65 -16.57 -2.78
CA MET A 187 -5.53 -16.28 -3.68
C MET A 187 -6.03 -15.93 -5.08
N LEU A 188 -6.88 -16.81 -5.65
CA LEU A 188 -7.41 -16.61 -7.00
C LEU A 188 -8.25 -15.34 -7.10
N PHE A 189 -9.08 -15.11 -6.08
CA PHE A 189 -9.93 -13.91 -6.01
C PHE A 189 -9.11 -12.62 -5.98
N ILE A 190 -8.12 -12.51 -5.09
CA ILE A 190 -7.25 -11.34 -4.98
C ILE A 190 -6.45 -11.14 -6.27
N MET A 191 -5.91 -12.22 -6.84
CA MET A 191 -5.12 -12.17 -8.07
C MET A 191 -5.96 -11.64 -9.26
N LEU A 192 -7.20 -12.15 -9.43
CA LEU A 192 -8.10 -11.69 -10.49
C LEU A 192 -8.48 -10.21 -10.33
N ILE A 193 -8.88 -9.81 -9.12
CA ILE A 193 -9.24 -8.41 -8.85
C ILE A 193 -8.04 -7.50 -9.10
N THR A 194 -6.86 -7.87 -8.63
CA THR A 194 -5.65 -7.06 -8.83
C THR A 194 -5.29 -6.94 -10.30
N PHE A 195 -5.39 -8.03 -11.06
CA PHE A 195 -5.10 -8.04 -12.49
C PHE A 195 -6.07 -7.13 -13.26
N ILE A 196 -7.37 -7.25 -13.00
CA ILE A 196 -8.40 -6.40 -13.62
C ILE A 196 -8.18 -4.93 -13.23
N ALA A 197 -7.91 -4.64 -11.97
CA ALA A 197 -7.65 -3.29 -11.49
C ALA A 197 -6.43 -2.66 -12.18
N LEU A 198 -5.36 -3.42 -12.39
CA LEU A 198 -4.16 -2.93 -13.08
C LEU A 198 -4.44 -2.65 -14.57
N ILE A 199 -5.25 -3.48 -15.26
CA ILE A 199 -5.65 -3.23 -16.66
C ILE A 199 -6.45 -1.93 -16.76
N ILE A 200 -7.45 -1.74 -15.90
CA ILE A 200 -8.28 -0.51 -15.88
C ILE A 200 -7.40 0.71 -15.58
N LYS A 201 -6.45 0.58 -14.65
CA LYS A 201 -5.50 1.64 -14.32
C LYS A 201 -4.54 1.93 -15.46
N ALA A 202 -4.05 0.91 -16.18
CA ALA A 202 -3.21 1.10 -17.36
C ALA A 202 -3.90 1.96 -18.40
N GLN A 203 -5.15 1.64 -18.70
CA GLN A 203 -5.96 2.40 -19.63
C GLN A 203 -6.15 3.85 -19.17
N SER A 204 -6.48 4.06 -17.90
CA SER A 204 -6.62 5.39 -17.31
C SER A 204 -5.34 6.22 -17.40
N PHE A 205 -4.18 5.65 -17.04
CA PHE A 205 -2.89 6.34 -17.10
C PHE A 205 -2.45 6.65 -18.52
N TYR A 206 -2.77 5.79 -19.48
CA TYR A 206 -2.51 6.04 -20.90
C TYR A 206 -3.30 7.25 -21.41
N TYR A 207 -4.62 7.33 -21.12
CA TYR A 207 -5.44 8.47 -21.51
C TYR A 207 -5.06 9.78 -20.81
N GLN A 208 -4.53 9.70 -19.58
CA GLN A 208 -4.05 10.86 -18.84
C GLN A 208 -2.65 11.32 -19.29
N GLY A 209 -1.99 10.61 -20.20
CA GLY A 209 -0.63 10.92 -20.67
C GLY A 209 0.45 10.77 -19.60
N ASN A 210 0.16 10.08 -18.48
CA ASN A 210 1.12 9.89 -17.40
C ASN A 210 2.02 8.68 -17.67
N THR A 211 3.10 8.91 -18.42
CA THR A 211 4.03 7.87 -18.86
C THR A 211 4.73 7.15 -17.69
N LEU A 212 5.01 7.85 -16.60
CA LEU A 212 5.65 7.25 -15.42
C LEU A 212 4.76 6.23 -14.74
N LEU A 213 3.51 6.60 -14.41
CA LEU A 213 2.54 5.69 -13.80
C LEU A 213 2.17 4.53 -14.74
N PHE A 214 2.04 4.81 -16.03
CA PHE A 214 1.77 3.79 -17.04
C PHE A 214 2.90 2.76 -17.11
N SER A 215 4.17 3.21 -17.16
CA SER A 215 5.33 2.31 -17.21
C SER A 215 5.45 1.42 -15.97
N ILE A 216 5.30 2.00 -14.77
CA ILE A 216 5.32 1.23 -13.52
C ILE A 216 4.18 0.21 -13.49
N ASN A 217 2.99 0.63 -13.89
CA ASN A 217 1.81 -0.24 -13.94
C ASN A 217 1.99 -1.41 -14.92
N LEU A 218 2.62 -1.16 -16.06
CA LEU A 218 2.95 -2.20 -17.05
C LEU A 218 3.96 -3.22 -16.50
N ILE A 219 4.97 -2.77 -15.76
CA ILE A 219 5.91 -3.65 -15.06
C ILE A 219 5.16 -4.53 -14.05
N MET A 220 4.22 -3.97 -13.29
CA MET A 220 3.41 -4.73 -12.33
C MET A 220 2.55 -5.81 -13.02
N ILE A 221 1.94 -5.49 -14.15
CA ILE A 221 1.20 -6.48 -14.95
C ILE A 221 2.14 -7.59 -15.41
N GLY A 222 3.33 -7.25 -15.89
CA GLY A 222 4.35 -8.22 -16.28
C GLY A 222 4.76 -9.14 -15.12
N LEU A 223 4.93 -8.60 -13.91
CA LEU A 223 5.25 -9.38 -12.72
C LEU A 223 4.14 -10.34 -12.32
N ILE A 224 2.87 -9.94 -12.43
CA ILE A 224 1.74 -10.85 -12.16
C ILE A 224 1.70 -11.99 -13.19
N ILE A 225 1.88 -11.68 -14.47
CA ILE A 225 1.93 -12.70 -15.52
C ILE A 225 3.08 -13.67 -15.26
N TRP A 226 4.26 -13.16 -14.94
CA TRP A 226 5.41 -13.97 -14.55
C TRP A 226 5.10 -14.88 -13.35
N MET A 227 4.49 -14.33 -12.31
CA MET A 227 4.09 -15.07 -11.11
C MET A 227 3.13 -16.24 -11.44
N ILE A 228 2.13 -15.98 -12.29
CA ILE A 228 1.18 -17.01 -12.73
C ILE A 228 1.92 -18.11 -13.51
N PHE A 229 2.80 -17.71 -14.41
CA PHE A 229 3.59 -18.65 -15.24
C PHE A 229 4.49 -19.54 -14.39
N GLU A 230 5.22 -18.94 -13.43
CA GLU A 230 6.07 -19.69 -12.50
C GLU A 230 5.26 -20.67 -11.64
N GLY A 231 4.11 -20.23 -11.11
CA GLY A 231 3.20 -21.10 -10.37
C GLY A 231 2.73 -22.31 -11.21
N MET A 232 2.37 -22.09 -12.47
CA MET A 232 1.98 -23.15 -13.37
C MET A 232 3.13 -24.12 -13.70
N LEU A 233 4.35 -23.63 -13.88
CA LEU A 233 5.53 -24.47 -14.12
C LEU A 233 5.83 -25.38 -12.94
N ILE A 234 5.76 -24.87 -11.72
CA ILE A 234 5.98 -25.66 -10.48
C ILE A 234 4.92 -26.79 -10.39
N VAL A 235 3.67 -26.48 -10.68
CA VAL A 235 2.60 -27.48 -10.71
C VAL A 235 2.88 -28.54 -11.78
N LYS A 236 3.19 -28.14 -13.02
CA LYS A 236 3.47 -29.04 -14.14
C LYS A 236 4.71 -29.90 -13.91
N GLY A 237 5.80 -29.31 -13.43
CA GLY A 237 7.06 -30.03 -13.17
C GLY A 237 6.89 -31.19 -12.17
N ARG A 238 6.00 -31.05 -11.19
CA ARG A 238 5.70 -32.12 -10.23
C ARG A 238 4.77 -33.21 -10.75
N PHE A 239 3.88 -32.88 -11.68
CA PHE A 239 3.09 -33.92 -12.37
C PHE A 239 3.99 -34.86 -13.19
N ILE A 240 5.07 -34.33 -13.76
CA ILE A 240 6.03 -35.12 -14.57
C ILE A 240 6.95 -35.98 -13.67
N SER A 241 7.35 -35.47 -12.49
CA SER A 241 8.22 -36.18 -11.54
C SER A 241 7.51 -37.30 -10.74
N LYS A 242 6.19 -37.39 -10.82
CA LYS A 242 5.39 -38.43 -10.17
C LYS A 242 4.99 -39.59 -11.11
N LYS A 243 5.33 -39.54 -12.39
CA LYS A 243 5.30 -40.64 -13.33
C LYS A 243 6.67 -41.30 -13.46
#